data_03568a3d7c64fbb2798de7e9e0ae3c57
#
_entry.id   03568a3d7c64fbb2798de7e9e0ae3c57
#
_cell.length_a   1.000
_cell.length_b   1.000
_cell.length_c   1.000
_cell.angle_alpha   90.00
_cell.angle_beta   90.00
_cell.angle_gamma   90.00
#
_symmetry.space_group_name_H-M   'P 1'
#
loop_
_entity.id
_entity.type
_entity.pdbx_description
1 polymer ?
#
loop_
_entity_poly.entity_id
_entity_poly.type
_entity_poly.pdbx_seq_one_letter_code
_entity_poly.pdbx_strand_id
1 'polypeptide(L)'
;LSGATPVLKHAEHFFFKLSDPRCVEFLQDWTQNGTHLQPEVANKVKEWFSVRSNPDGTTSEGLGDWDISRDAPYFGIEIPDAPGKYFYVWLDAPIGYLASLKNLLDKRGESFDDYIAAPDVEQYHFIGKDIVTFHTLFWPAILKFSGRKTPDKVFVHGFLTVNNGEK
;
A
#
# COMPACT_ATOMS: atom_id res chain seq x y z
N LEU A 1 -0.14 3.10 -27.44
CA LEU A 1 1.15 3.57 -27.01
C LEU A 1 1.56 4.79 -27.85
N SER A 2 2.27 5.77 -27.25
CA SER A 2 2.48 7.10 -27.84
C SER A 2 3.35 7.14 -29.08
N GLY A 3 4.14 6.10 -29.37
CA GLY A 3 5.13 6.09 -30.45
C GLY A 3 6.37 6.98 -30.18
N ALA A 4 6.44 7.59 -28.99
CA ALA A 4 7.58 8.43 -28.64
C ALA A 4 8.85 7.61 -28.41
N THR A 5 9.99 8.12 -28.84
CA THR A 5 11.30 7.51 -28.57
C THR A 5 11.68 7.78 -27.12
N PRO A 6 11.98 6.76 -26.30
CA PRO A 6 12.39 6.96 -24.92
C PRO A 6 13.77 7.63 -24.86
N VAL A 7 13.92 8.51 -23.86
CA VAL A 7 15.20 9.17 -23.57
C VAL A 7 15.59 8.89 -22.12
N LEU A 8 16.89 8.70 -21.89
CA LEU A 8 17.40 8.52 -20.54
C LEU A 8 17.34 9.86 -19.80
N LYS A 9 16.75 9.85 -18.60
CA LYS A 9 16.71 10.99 -17.68
C LYS A 9 17.09 10.52 -16.29
N HIS A 10 17.64 11.44 -15.50
CA HIS A 10 17.92 11.23 -14.08
C HIS A 10 17.01 12.13 -13.26
N ALA A 11 16.47 11.59 -12.18
CA ALA A 11 15.69 12.31 -11.20
C ALA A 11 15.99 11.74 -9.80
N GLU A 12 15.93 12.59 -8.79
CA GLU A 12 15.98 12.16 -7.39
C GLU A 12 14.59 11.72 -6.96
N HIS A 13 14.51 10.58 -6.25
CA HIS A 13 13.26 10.04 -5.75
C HIS A 13 13.37 9.72 -4.27
N PHE A 14 12.24 9.81 -3.58
CA PHE A 14 12.09 9.39 -2.19
C PHE A 14 11.50 7.99 -2.14
N PHE A 15 12.08 7.13 -1.30
CA PHE A 15 11.64 5.76 -1.15
C PHE A 15 11.22 5.46 0.29
N PHE A 16 10.10 4.79 0.43
CA PHE A 16 9.76 4.12 1.69
C PHE A 16 10.52 2.79 1.72
N LYS A 17 11.34 2.59 2.75
CA LYS A 17 12.25 1.45 2.84
C LYS A 17 11.51 0.18 3.27
N LEU A 18 10.77 -0.44 2.34
CA LEU A 18 10.11 -1.73 2.58
C LEU A 18 11.10 -2.85 2.85
N SER A 19 12.32 -2.75 2.31
CA SER A 19 13.42 -3.70 2.53
C SER A 19 14.04 -3.64 3.93
N ASP A 20 13.65 -2.69 4.79
CA ASP A 20 14.11 -2.65 6.18
C ASP A 20 13.72 -3.97 6.88
N PRO A 21 14.66 -4.68 7.53
CA PRO A 21 14.38 -5.97 8.16
C PRO A 21 13.17 -5.96 9.11
N ARG A 22 12.96 -4.87 9.84
CA ARG A 22 11.81 -4.71 10.75
C ARG A 22 10.49 -4.66 9.97
N CYS A 23 10.51 -4.03 8.79
CA CYS A 23 9.34 -3.94 7.92
C CYS A 23 9.05 -5.31 7.28
N VAL A 24 10.09 -5.98 6.78
CA VAL A 24 9.98 -7.31 6.18
C VAL A 24 9.44 -8.31 7.20
N GLU A 25 10.01 -8.37 8.41
CA GLU A 25 9.56 -9.25 9.50
C GLU A 25 8.09 -9.02 9.84
N PHE A 26 7.71 -7.76 10.05
CA PHE A 26 6.33 -7.39 10.33
C PHE A 26 5.38 -7.83 9.21
N LEU A 27 5.70 -7.52 7.96
CA LEU A 27 4.84 -7.84 6.83
C LEU A 27 4.75 -9.35 6.57
N GLN A 28 5.83 -10.09 6.76
CA GLN A 28 5.80 -11.55 6.68
C GLN A 28 4.88 -12.14 7.75
N ASP A 29 5.02 -11.70 9.00
CA ASP A 29 4.16 -12.16 10.08
C ASP A 29 2.69 -11.81 9.81
N TRP A 30 2.41 -10.55 9.51
CA TRP A 30 1.05 -10.06 9.28
C TRP A 30 0.36 -10.75 8.09
N THR A 31 1.08 -11.01 6.99
CA THR A 31 0.50 -11.60 5.78
C THR A 31 0.43 -13.12 5.82
N GLN A 32 1.31 -13.81 6.58
CA GLN A 32 1.44 -15.27 6.53
C GLN A 32 0.96 -15.98 7.78
N ASN A 33 1.11 -15.39 8.96
CA ASN A 33 0.81 -16.05 10.23
C ASN A 33 -0.54 -15.64 10.83
N GLY A 34 -1.15 -14.57 10.30
CA GLY A 34 -2.45 -14.09 10.74
C GLY A 34 -3.62 -14.63 9.91
N THR A 35 -4.80 -14.20 10.30
CA THR A 35 -6.05 -14.44 9.54
C THR A 35 -6.47 -13.23 8.72
N HIS A 36 -5.51 -12.36 8.42
CA HIS A 36 -5.78 -11.08 7.76
C HIS A 36 -6.13 -11.21 6.28
N LEU A 37 -5.63 -12.26 5.62
CA LEU A 37 -5.79 -12.49 4.19
C LEU A 37 -6.46 -13.83 3.90
N GLN A 38 -7.14 -13.91 2.77
CA GLN A 38 -7.60 -15.18 2.20
C GLN A 38 -6.38 -16.03 1.81
N PRO A 39 -6.46 -17.38 1.91
CA PRO A 39 -5.32 -18.27 1.65
C PRO A 39 -4.65 -18.06 0.28
N GLU A 40 -5.44 -17.88 -0.78
CA GLU A 40 -4.93 -17.63 -2.13
C GLU A 40 -4.19 -16.30 -2.23
N VAL A 41 -4.65 -15.27 -1.52
CA VAL A 41 -4.00 -13.95 -1.47
C VAL A 41 -2.69 -14.03 -0.69
N ALA A 42 -2.71 -14.67 0.48
CA ALA A 42 -1.52 -14.88 1.30
C ALA A 42 -0.43 -15.64 0.52
N ASN A 43 -0.80 -16.70 -0.21
CA ASN A 43 0.11 -17.44 -1.07
C ASN A 43 0.72 -16.57 -2.17
N LYS A 44 -0.08 -15.70 -2.79
CA LYS A 44 0.42 -14.77 -3.81
C LYS A 44 1.37 -13.73 -3.22
N VAL A 45 1.02 -13.17 -2.07
CA VAL A 45 1.87 -12.19 -1.38
C VAL A 45 3.19 -12.80 -0.94
N LYS A 46 3.19 -14.07 -0.53
CA LYS A 46 4.40 -14.82 -0.15
C LYS A 46 5.47 -14.82 -1.25
N GLU A 47 5.05 -14.87 -2.51
CA GLU A 47 5.99 -14.83 -3.65
C GLU A 47 6.81 -13.54 -3.69
N TRP A 48 6.29 -12.43 -3.16
CA TRP A 48 6.98 -11.13 -3.17
C TRP A 48 8.11 -11.02 -2.15
N PHE A 49 8.11 -11.89 -1.15
CA PHE A 49 9.22 -11.99 -0.19
C PHE A 49 10.35 -12.90 -0.68
N SER A 50 10.13 -13.62 -1.78
CA SER A 50 11.08 -14.60 -2.28
C SER A 50 12.20 -13.93 -3.07
N VAL A 51 13.41 -14.49 -2.96
CA VAL A 51 14.55 -14.13 -3.80
C VAL A 51 14.21 -14.44 -5.26
N ARG A 52 14.45 -13.48 -6.15
CA ARG A 52 14.27 -13.66 -7.59
C ARG A 52 15.62 -13.56 -8.28
N SER A 53 15.89 -14.51 -9.17
CA SER A 53 17.01 -14.40 -10.12
C SER A 53 16.57 -13.55 -11.30
N ASN A 54 17.32 -12.50 -11.58
CA ASN A 54 17.09 -11.64 -12.74
C ASN A 54 17.71 -12.27 -14.00
N PRO A 55 17.23 -11.90 -15.20
CA PRO A 55 17.79 -12.40 -16.46
C PRO A 55 19.28 -12.06 -16.68
N ASP A 56 19.79 -11.06 -15.99
CA ASP A 56 21.20 -10.62 -16.04
C ASP A 56 22.11 -11.41 -15.06
N GLY A 57 21.58 -12.42 -14.37
CA GLY A 57 22.29 -13.24 -13.41
C GLY A 57 22.41 -12.63 -12.00
N THR A 58 21.85 -11.46 -11.77
CA THR A 58 21.75 -10.86 -10.43
C THR A 58 20.57 -11.45 -9.66
N THR A 59 20.62 -11.40 -8.34
CA THR A 59 19.49 -11.76 -7.48
C THR A 59 18.91 -10.50 -6.83
N SER A 60 17.60 -10.31 -6.96
CA SER A 60 16.88 -9.35 -6.12
C SER A 60 16.36 -10.08 -4.88
N GLU A 61 16.80 -9.66 -3.71
CA GLU A 61 16.35 -10.24 -2.45
C GLU A 61 15.09 -9.53 -1.96
N GLY A 62 14.00 -10.30 -1.84
CA GLY A 62 12.80 -9.91 -1.12
C GLY A 62 12.04 -8.69 -1.68
N LEU A 63 11.48 -7.91 -0.78
CA LEU A 63 10.73 -6.69 -1.11
C LEU A 63 11.67 -5.56 -1.53
N GLY A 64 11.43 -5.00 -2.72
CA GLY A 64 12.07 -3.75 -3.14
C GLY A 64 11.48 -2.54 -2.38
N ASP A 65 12.28 -1.47 -2.26
CA ASP A 65 11.82 -0.22 -1.68
C ASP A 65 10.74 0.43 -2.57
N TRP A 66 9.80 1.10 -1.93
CA TRP A 66 8.68 1.72 -2.61
C TRP A 66 8.96 3.18 -2.95
N ASP A 67 9.00 3.52 -4.24
CA ASP A 67 9.09 4.91 -4.71
C ASP A 67 7.78 5.66 -4.40
N ILE A 68 7.87 6.58 -3.45
CA ILE A 68 6.75 7.38 -2.94
C ILE A 68 6.71 8.80 -3.50
N SER A 69 7.56 9.15 -4.45
CA SER A 69 7.64 10.50 -5.02
C SER A 69 7.31 10.56 -6.50
N ARG A 70 6.85 11.72 -6.93
CA ARG A 70 6.61 12.07 -8.34
C ARG A 70 7.10 13.47 -8.62
N ASP A 71 7.66 13.69 -9.82
CA ASP A 71 8.09 14.99 -10.28
C ASP A 71 6.92 15.82 -10.82
N ALA A 72 7.03 17.14 -10.73
CA ALA A 72 6.14 18.06 -11.43
C ALA A 72 6.22 17.87 -12.97
N PRO A 73 5.10 18.03 -13.72
CA PRO A 73 3.75 18.36 -13.24
C PRO A 73 3.02 17.12 -12.72
N TYR A 74 2.58 17.15 -11.49
CA TYR A 74 1.83 16.06 -10.86
C TYR A 74 0.74 16.64 -9.94
N PHE A 75 -0.45 16.07 -9.97
CA PHE A 75 -1.52 16.44 -9.05
C PHE A 75 -1.40 15.59 -7.77
N GLY A 76 -1.07 16.25 -6.66
CA GLY A 76 -0.87 15.57 -5.38
C GLY A 76 -0.43 16.53 -4.28
N ILE A 77 -0.06 15.96 -3.13
CA ILE A 77 0.45 16.70 -1.98
C ILE A 77 1.96 16.86 -2.17
N GLU A 78 2.46 18.09 -2.12
CA GLU A 78 3.89 18.37 -2.22
C GLU A 78 4.63 17.83 -0.99
N ILE A 79 5.79 17.22 -1.23
CA ILE A 79 6.64 16.68 -0.15
C ILE A 79 7.28 17.85 0.60
N PRO A 80 7.13 17.94 1.94
CA PRO A 80 7.79 18.99 2.71
C PRO A 80 9.29 19.04 2.44
N ASP A 81 9.82 20.24 2.35
CA ASP A 81 11.25 20.54 2.10
C ASP A 81 11.82 19.98 0.77
N ALA A 82 10.95 19.58 -0.17
CA ALA A 82 11.33 19.06 -1.48
C ALA A 82 10.49 19.70 -2.60
N PRO A 83 10.73 20.99 -2.96
CA PRO A 83 9.94 21.71 -3.95
C PRO A 83 9.88 20.99 -5.30
N GLY A 84 8.69 20.89 -5.89
CA GLY A 84 8.44 20.21 -7.15
C GLY A 84 8.40 18.68 -7.07
N LYS A 85 8.46 18.13 -5.86
CA LYS A 85 8.26 16.70 -5.58
C LYS A 85 6.93 16.50 -4.86
N TYR A 86 6.18 15.51 -5.28
CA TYR A 86 4.85 15.20 -4.77
C TYR A 86 4.79 13.77 -4.27
N PHE A 87 3.98 13.54 -3.24
CA PHE A 87 3.71 12.17 -2.81
C PHE A 87 2.96 11.39 -3.90
N TYR A 88 3.38 10.16 -4.10
CA TYR A 88 2.67 9.22 -4.94
C TYR A 88 1.28 8.93 -4.36
N VAL A 89 0.27 8.92 -5.21
CA VAL A 89 -1.15 8.80 -4.83
C VAL A 89 -1.44 7.66 -3.85
N TRP A 90 -0.75 6.54 -3.93
CA TRP A 90 -0.97 5.43 -3.01
C TRP A 90 -0.33 5.58 -1.63
N LEU A 91 0.43 6.65 -1.41
CA LEU A 91 0.83 7.03 -0.05
C LEU A 91 -0.28 7.81 0.66
N ASP A 92 -0.95 8.72 -0.05
CA ASP A 92 -1.97 9.61 0.52
C ASP A 92 -3.41 9.07 0.37
N ALA A 93 -3.75 8.37 -0.72
CA ALA A 93 -5.11 7.89 -0.98
C ALA A 93 -5.69 7.01 0.15
N PRO A 94 -4.96 6.05 0.74
CA PRO A 94 -5.48 5.25 1.85
C PRO A 94 -5.78 6.07 3.12
N ILE A 95 -5.15 7.23 3.29
CA ILE A 95 -5.46 8.16 4.38
C ILE A 95 -6.91 8.66 4.26
N GLY A 96 -7.46 8.66 3.05
CA GLY A 96 -8.88 8.96 2.80
C GLY A 96 -9.85 8.08 3.59
N TYR A 97 -9.49 6.83 3.87
CA TYR A 97 -10.28 5.94 4.73
C TYR A 97 -10.40 6.49 6.15
N LEU A 98 -9.27 6.93 6.71
CA LEU A 98 -9.22 7.51 8.05
C LEU A 98 -9.89 8.89 8.06
N ALA A 99 -9.67 9.71 7.04
CA ALA A 99 -10.28 11.04 6.94
C ALA A 99 -11.80 10.96 6.83
N SER A 100 -12.33 10.00 6.08
CA SER A 100 -13.77 9.76 5.96
C SER A 100 -14.38 9.33 7.30
N LEU A 101 -13.73 8.40 7.99
CA LEU A 101 -14.17 7.97 9.33
C LEU A 101 -14.12 9.13 10.33
N LYS A 102 -13.01 9.88 10.33
CA LYS A 102 -12.86 11.04 11.21
C LYS A 102 -13.97 12.06 10.99
N ASN A 103 -14.27 12.40 9.73
CA ASN A 103 -15.37 13.33 9.43
C ASN A 103 -16.73 12.84 9.94
N LEU A 104 -16.99 11.53 9.89
CA LEU A 104 -18.21 10.94 10.44
C LEU A 104 -18.25 11.08 11.97
N LEU A 105 -17.17 10.72 12.65
CA LEU A 105 -17.09 10.74 14.10
C LEU A 105 -17.16 12.18 14.65
N ASP A 106 -16.47 13.13 14.00
CA ASP A 106 -16.56 14.57 14.35
C ASP A 106 -18.02 15.06 14.29
N LYS A 107 -18.80 14.64 13.27
CA LYS A 107 -20.23 14.98 13.16
C LYS A 107 -21.08 14.34 14.25
N ARG A 108 -20.62 13.24 14.84
CA ARG A 108 -21.30 12.56 15.95
C ARG A 108 -20.83 13.02 17.32
N GLY A 109 -19.82 13.86 17.39
CA GLY A 109 -19.19 14.29 18.64
C GLY A 109 -18.39 13.18 19.33
N GLU A 110 -17.91 12.19 18.55
CA GLU A 110 -17.12 11.05 19.01
C GLU A 110 -15.62 11.29 18.75
N SER A 111 -14.76 10.80 19.65
CA SER A 111 -13.32 10.89 19.49
C SER A 111 -12.83 9.88 18.43
N PHE A 112 -12.21 10.37 17.37
CA PHE A 112 -11.61 9.51 16.32
C PHE A 112 -10.48 8.61 16.87
N ASP A 113 -9.60 9.16 17.69
CA ASP A 113 -8.44 8.42 18.19
C ASP A 113 -8.87 7.34 19.19
N ASP A 114 -9.85 7.62 20.05
CA ASP A 114 -10.40 6.61 20.97
C ASP A 114 -11.15 5.52 20.20
N TYR A 115 -11.93 5.90 19.19
CA TYR A 115 -12.70 4.96 18.39
C TYR A 115 -11.77 3.99 17.64
N ILE A 116 -10.77 4.51 16.92
CA ILE A 116 -9.90 3.66 16.09
C ILE A 116 -8.94 2.80 16.93
N ALA A 117 -8.64 3.22 18.17
CA ALA A 117 -7.80 2.47 19.11
C ALA A 117 -8.59 1.42 19.92
N ALA A 118 -9.92 1.48 19.89
CA ALA A 118 -10.76 0.57 20.67
C ALA A 118 -10.55 -0.89 20.23
N PRO A 119 -10.41 -1.83 21.19
CA PRO A 119 -10.08 -3.22 20.88
C PRO A 119 -11.21 -3.98 20.18
N ASP A 120 -12.44 -3.53 20.33
CA ASP A 120 -13.66 -4.07 19.74
C ASP A 120 -14.02 -3.45 18.38
N VAL A 121 -13.26 -2.46 17.91
CA VAL A 121 -13.40 -1.88 16.57
C VAL A 121 -12.53 -2.65 15.61
N GLU A 122 -13.13 -3.23 14.58
CA GLU A 122 -12.45 -3.95 13.52
C GLU A 122 -12.44 -3.15 12.21
N GLN A 123 -11.34 -3.25 11.46
CA GLN A 123 -11.18 -2.61 10.17
C GLN A 123 -11.09 -3.66 9.06
N TYR A 124 -12.05 -3.63 8.15
CA TYR A 124 -12.13 -4.53 7.01
C TYR A 124 -11.94 -3.76 5.71
N HIS A 125 -11.12 -4.30 4.80
CA HIS A 125 -10.99 -3.80 3.44
C HIS A 125 -11.55 -4.82 2.44
N PHE A 126 -12.41 -4.35 1.54
CA PHE A 126 -12.92 -5.12 0.40
C PHE A 126 -12.38 -4.49 -0.87
N ILE A 127 -11.49 -5.18 -1.56
CA ILE A 127 -10.70 -4.60 -2.64
C ILE A 127 -10.65 -5.48 -3.89
N GLY A 128 -10.44 -4.86 -5.04
CA GLY A 128 -10.12 -5.56 -6.29
C GLY A 128 -8.67 -6.06 -6.30
N LYS A 129 -8.42 -7.12 -7.05
CA LYS A 129 -7.10 -7.75 -7.16
C LYS A 129 -5.97 -6.84 -7.64
N ASP A 130 -6.30 -5.71 -8.29
CA ASP A 130 -5.32 -4.77 -8.83
C ASP A 130 -4.57 -3.98 -7.76
N ILE A 131 -5.17 -3.86 -6.58
CA ILE A 131 -4.68 -3.03 -5.49
C ILE A 131 -4.26 -3.85 -4.27
N VAL A 132 -3.99 -5.15 -4.47
CA VAL A 132 -3.55 -6.05 -3.41
C VAL A 132 -2.24 -5.57 -2.79
N THR A 133 -1.24 -5.23 -3.60
CA THR A 133 0.06 -4.74 -3.10
C THR A 133 -0.08 -3.54 -2.16
N PHE A 134 -0.94 -2.59 -2.52
CA PHE A 134 -1.16 -1.39 -1.72
C PHE A 134 -1.83 -1.69 -0.37
N HIS A 135 -2.69 -2.69 -0.29
CA HIS A 135 -3.47 -3.02 0.90
C HIS A 135 -2.87 -4.14 1.74
N THR A 136 -1.92 -4.92 1.20
CA THR A 136 -1.28 -6.02 1.93
C THR A 136 0.16 -5.75 2.31
N LEU A 137 0.82 -4.77 1.68
CA LEU A 137 2.19 -4.37 2.00
C LEU A 137 2.25 -2.90 2.45
N PHE A 138 1.90 -1.96 1.57
CA PHE A 138 2.15 -0.53 1.83
C PHE A 138 1.27 0.01 2.96
N TRP A 139 -0.02 -0.21 2.91
CA TRP A 139 -0.95 0.31 3.92
C TRP A 139 -0.71 -0.27 5.32
N PRO A 140 -0.56 -1.59 5.51
CA PRO A 140 -0.18 -2.13 6.81
C PRO A 140 1.15 -1.60 7.34
N ALA A 141 2.16 -1.44 6.48
CA ALA A 141 3.44 -0.86 6.87
C ALA A 141 3.29 0.60 7.33
N ILE A 142 2.58 1.44 6.56
CA ILE A 142 2.31 2.83 6.94
C ILE A 142 1.63 2.90 8.31
N LEU A 143 0.58 2.12 8.52
CA LEU A 143 -0.15 2.11 9.79
C LEU A 143 0.74 1.65 10.94
N LYS A 144 1.44 0.54 10.78
CA LYS A 144 2.33 -0.02 11.81
C LYS A 144 3.40 0.97 12.23
N PHE A 145 4.10 1.56 11.28
CA PHE A 145 5.24 2.45 11.57
C PHE A 145 4.81 3.88 11.93
N SER A 146 3.54 4.23 11.72
CA SER A 146 2.92 5.44 12.27
C SER A 146 2.24 5.23 13.63
N GLY A 147 2.38 4.04 14.24
CA GLY A 147 1.81 3.71 15.55
C GLY A 147 0.30 3.51 15.54
N ARG A 148 -0.29 3.20 14.40
CA ARG A 148 -1.73 2.96 14.25
C ARG A 148 -2.06 1.47 14.16
N LYS A 149 -3.30 1.12 14.52
CA LYS A 149 -3.83 -0.23 14.35
C LYS A 149 -3.88 -0.58 12.85
N THR A 150 -3.40 -1.79 12.52
CA THR A 150 -3.49 -2.33 11.16
C THR A 150 -4.86 -2.95 10.89
N PRO A 151 -5.26 -3.13 9.62
CA PRO A 151 -6.52 -3.76 9.28
C PRO A 151 -6.64 -5.17 9.87
N ASP A 152 -7.83 -5.53 10.31
CA ASP A 152 -8.12 -6.88 10.81
C ASP A 152 -8.24 -7.88 9.67
N LYS A 153 -8.85 -7.48 8.53
CA LYS A 153 -8.94 -8.32 7.33
C LYS A 153 -8.95 -7.52 6.03
N VAL A 154 -8.39 -8.14 5.00
CA VAL A 154 -8.47 -7.67 3.62
C VAL A 154 -9.09 -8.78 2.77
N PHE A 155 -10.25 -8.49 2.19
CA PHE A 155 -10.95 -9.37 1.25
C PHE A 155 -10.70 -8.92 -0.17
N VAL A 156 -10.18 -9.81 -0.99
CA VAL A 156 -9.82 -9.54 -2.38
C VAL A 156 -10.80 -10.25 -3.32
N HIS A 157 -11.36 -9.52 -4.26
CA HIS A 157 -12.20 -10.07 -5.31
C HIS A 157 -11.59 -9.88 -6.71
N GLY A 158 -12.03 -10.71 -7.66
CA GLY A 158 -11.69 -10.54 -9.07
C GLY A 158 -12.32 -9.29 -9.68
N PHE A 159 -12.07 -9.06 -10.97
CA PHE A 159 -12.76 -7.99 -11.68
C PHE A 159 -14.26 -8.22 -11.71
N LEU A 160 -15.02 -7.15 -11.54
CA LEU A 160 -16.44 -7.16 -11.86
C LEU A 160 -16.56 -7.12 -13.39
N THR A 161 -17.20 -8.13 -13.93
CA THR A 161 -17.43 -8.23 -15.38
C THR A 161 -18.93 -8.22 -15.67
N VAL A 162 -19.31 -7.64 -16.78
CA VAL A 162 -20.67 -7.73 -17.34
C VAL A 162 -20.65 -8.72 -18.48
N ASN A 163 -21.72 -9.49 -18.69
CA ASN A 163 -21.94 -10.38 -19.83
C ASN A 163 -20.67 -11.06 -20.40
N ASN A 164 -20.52 -12.35 -20.26
CA ASN A 164 -19.44 -13.14 -20.88
C ASN A 164 -17.98 -12.71 -20.60
N GLY A 165 -17.72 -11.95 -19.53
CA GLY A 165 -16.37 -11.59 -19.12
C GLY A 165 -15.84 -10.26 -19.70
N GLU A 166 -16.63 -9.46 -20.33
CA GLU A 166 -16.28 -8.08 -20.71
C GLU A 166 -16.15 -7.18 -19.47
N LYS A 167 -15.09 -6.33 -19.48
CA LYS A 167 -14.82 -5.35 -18.40
C LYS A 167 -15.65 -4.09 -18.55
#